data_dbcf397fc6d70c1d0e60ca8e92f4a760
#
_entry.id   dbcf397fc6d70c1d0e60ca8e92f4a760
#
_cell.length_a   1.000
_cell.length_b   1.000
_cell.length_c   1.000
_cell.angle_alpha   90.00
_cell.angle_beta   90.00
_cell.angle_gamma   90.00
#
_symmetry.space_group_name_H-M   'P 1'
#
loop_
_entity.id
_entity.type
_entity.pdbx_description
1 polymer ?
#
loop_
_entity_poly.entity_id
_entity_poly.type
_entity_poly.pdbx_seq_one_letter_code
_entity_poly.pdbx_strand_id
1 'polypeptide(L)'
;RLRIPGWLQSAPVASDLYAYTTPVEKYTLKVNGSTVKPAEGDGYATIVRTWKPDDVIELELPMEVRRIKANDQVEDDRGMLAMERGPIVYCLEGIDQPDSVVFNKFIPADAKIDATFDANLLKGVMVLSGTAKEVEKDGSIKDVPFKAVPYSTWNNRGVGQMEVWVADSKDRAVPTPEPTIASKAKTFNIQAPIQKDAPESASIETPAWGVNDQWKPKRSSDISKPYFYWWLKTGSLETLAYEFDQPY
;
A
#
# COMPACT_ATOMS: atom_id res chain seq x y z
N ARG A 1 14.93 -27.11 18.72
CA ARG A 1 15.00 -25.70 18.32
C ARG A 1 13.82 -25.39 17.40
N LEU A 2 13.15 -24.27 17.66
CA LEU A 2 12.04 -23.76 16.85
C LEU A 2 12.44 -22.39 16.31
N ARG A 3 12.21 -22.15 15.01
CA ARG A 3 12.49 -20.86 14.43
C ARG A 3 11.42 -19.85 14.86
N ILE A 4 11.86 -18.70 15.32
CA ILE A 4 10.98 -17.55 15.57
C ILE A 4 11.10 -16.61 14.37
N PRO A 5 9.99 -16.31 13.67
CA PRO A 5 10.01 -15.45 12.50
C PRO A 5 10.53 -14.04 12.81
N GLY A 6 11.22 -13.42 11.83
CA GLY A 6 11.79 -12.08 11.97
C GLY A 6 10.75 -10.99 12.25
N TRP A 7 9.53 -11.13 11.74
CA TRP A 7 8.45 -10.18 11.96
C TRP A 7 7.92 -10.13 13.42
N LEU A 8 8.34 -11.07 14.30
CA LEU A 8 8.13 -11.00 15.75
C LEU A 8 9.30 -10.33 16.50
N GLN A 9 10.25 -9.77 15.78
CA GLN A 9 11.31 -8.96 16.37
C GLN A 9 10.88 -7.50 16.53
N SER A 10 11.71 -6.69 17.15
CA SER A 10 11.41 -5.30 17.50
C SER A 10 11.37 -4.33 16.31
N ALA A 11 11.79 -4.76 15.12
CA ALA A 11 11.82 -3.94 13.92
C ALA A 11 11.30 -4.72 12.69
N PRO A 12 10.63 -4.05 11.73
CA PRO A 12 10.13 -4.69 10.50
C PRO A 12 11.26 -5.21 9.60
N VAL A 13 12.41 -4.56 9.62
CA VAL A 13 13.61 -4.92 8.86
C VAL A 13 14.85 -4.85 9.76
N ALA A 14 15.92 -5.51 9.37
CA ALA A 14 17.18 -5.52 10.10
C ALA A 14 18.00 -4.22 9.87
N SER A 15 17.36 -3.06 9.99
CA SER A 15 17.95 -1.73 9.86
C SER A 15 17.13 -0.71 10.61
N ASP A 16 17.56 0.54 10.65
CA ASP A 16 16.86 1.70 11.22
C ASP A 16 15.98 2.45 10.22
N LEU A 17 15.83 1.94 9.00
CA LEU A 17 15.00 2.56 7.96
C LEU A 17 13.53 2.59 8.34
N TYR A 18 13.04 1.56 9.03
CA TYR A 18 11.64 1.42 9.42
C TYR A 18 11.49 0.97 10.86
N ALA A 19 10.46 1.48 11.52
CA ALA A 19 10.15 1.14 12.90
C ALA A 19 8.65 0.87 13.09
N TYR A 20 8.32 -0.06 13.99
CA TYR A 20 6.96 -0.21 14.48
C TYR A 20 6.61 0.95 15.41
N THR A 21 5.37 1.45 15.31
CA THR A 21 4.88 2.52 16.21
C THR A 21 4.42 2.00 17.56
N THR A 22 4.21 0.69 17.68
CA THR A 22 3.78 0.00 18.89
C THR A 22 4.70 -1.18 19.20
N PRO A 23 4.87 -1.56 20.46
CA PRO A 23 5.65 -2.76 20.81
C PRO A 23 5.09 -4.01 20.15
N VAL A 24 5.97 -4.93 19.79
CA VAL A 24 5.62 -6.25 19.24
C VAL A 24 5.28 -7.19 20.38
N GLU A 25 4.12 -7.87 20.30
CA GLU A 25 3.80 -8.95 21.22
C GLU A 25 4.76 -10.13 21.06
N LYS A 26 5.09 -10.75 22.20
CA LYS A 26 5.97 -11.93 22.21
C LYS A 26 5.17 -13.17 21.89
N TYR A 27 5.80 -14.12 21.20
CA TYR A 27 5.27 -15.46 21.03
C TYR A 27 5.10 -16.18 22.36
N THR A 28 4.18 -17.13 22.43
CA THR A 28 4.07 -18.06 23.55
C THR A 28 4.45 -19.47 23.12
N LEU A 29 5.09 -20.20 24.04
CA LEU A 29 5.54 -21.56 23.82
C LEU A 29 5.12 -22.45 24.98
N LYS A 30 4.43 -23.54 24.64
CA LYS A 30 3.99 -24.55 25.62
C LYS A 30 4.52 -25.92 25.26
N VAL A 31 4.75 -26.74 26.25
CA VAL A 31 5.05 -28.17 26.10
C VAL A 31 4.05 -28.92 26.97
N ASN A 32 3.27 -29.79 26.36
CA ASN A 32 2.18 -30.54 27.03
C ASN A 32 1.23 -29.60 27.80
N GLY A 33 0.82 -28.50 27.20
CA GLY A 33 -0.06 -27.49 27.80
C GLY A 33 0.60 -26.56 28.81
N SER A 34 1.85 -26.81 29.22
CA SER A 34 2.56 -25.98 30.20
C SER A 34 3.46 -24.97 29.51
N THR A 35 3.34 -23.69 29.89
CA THR A 35 4.19 -22.62 29.37
C THR A 35 5.66 -22.89 29.72
N VAL A 36 6.56 -22.78 28.75
CA VAL A 36 8.00 -22.94 28.92
C VAL A 36 8.73 -21.67 28.49
N LYS A 37 9.83 -21.37 29.16
CA LYS A 37 10.74 -20.28 28.80
C LYS A 37 11.93 -20.88 28.07
N PRO A 38 12.04 -20.73 26.74
CA PRO A 38 13.17 -21.25 25.98
C PRO A 38 14.41 -20.39 26.17
N ALA A 39 15.57 -20.94 25.84
CA ALA A 39 16.74 -20.14 25.55
C ALA A 39 16.60 -19.54 24.14
N GLU A 40 16.79 -18.23 24.01
CA GLU A 40 16.66 -17.50 22.74
C GLU A 40 18.05 -17.18 22.17
N GLY A 41 18.22 -17.34 20.87
CA GLY A 41 19.44 -17.00 20.15
C GLY A 41 19.33 -17.31 18.66
N ASP A 42 19.96 -16.49 17.83
CA ASP A 42 20.06 -16.66 16.38
C ASP A 42 18.70 -16.87 15.67
N GLY A 43 17.63 -16.24 16.18
CA GLY A 43 16.27 -16.39 15.64
C GLY A 43 15.60 -17.72 16.00
N TYR A 44 16.08 -18.42 17.01
CA TYR A 44 15.52 -19.69 17.47
C TYR A 44 15.17 -19.66 18.97
N ALA A 45 14.06 -20.31 19.29
CA ALA A 45 13.73 -20.74 20.65
C ALA A 45 14.22 -22.17 20.86
N THR A 46 15.08 -22.38 21.85
CA THR A 46 15.68 -23.68 22.15
C THR A 46 15.13 -24.21 23.45
N ILE A 47 14.58 -25.43 23.43
CA ILE A 47 14.13 -26.15 24.61
C ILE A 47 15.03 -27.35 24.80
N VAL A 48 15.67 -27.46 25.97
CA VAL A 48 16.52 -28.58 26.34
C VAL A 48 15.80 -29.39 27.42
N ARG A 49 15.42 -30.60 27.08
CA ARG A 49 14.74 -31.55 27.99
C ARG A 49 14.86 -32.98 27.47
N THR A 50 14.56 -33.97 28.30
CA THR A 50 14.32 -35.34 27.85
C THR A 50 12.95 -35.43 27.22
N TRP A 51 12.89 -35.70 25.92
CA TRP A 51 11.65 -35.84 25.14
C TRP A 51 11.11 -37.27 25.27
N LYS A 52 9.79 -37.36 25.32
CA LYS A 52 9.07 -38.65 25.32
C LYS A 52 8.25 -38.74 24.04
N PRO A 53 7.89 -39.98 23.61
CA PRO A 53 6.82 -40.13 22.61
C PRO A 53 5.58 -39.36 23.03
N ASP A 54 4.87 -38.77 22.06
CA ASP A 54 3.64 -37.99 22.25
C ASP A 54 3.79 -36.64 22.99
N ASP A 55 5.01 -36.18 23.26
CA ASP A 55 5.21 -34.80 23.72
C ASP A 55 4.74 -33.80 22.64
N VAL A 56 3.86 -32.88 23.04
CA VAL A 56 3.28 -31.86 22.15
C VAL A 56 3.93 -30.50 22.42
N ILE A 57 4.33 -29.83 21.35
CA ILE A 57 4.82 -28.44 21.39
C ILE A 57 3.75 -27.55 20.74
N GLU A 58 3.33 -26.52 21.46
CA GLU A 58 2.44 -25.48 20.95
C GLU A 58 3.21 -24.17 20.87
N LEU A 59 3.33 -23.62 19.67
CA LEU A 59 3.95 -22.32 19.42
C LEU A 59 2.86 -21.38 18.89
N GLU A 60 2.54 -20.36 19.67
CA GLU A 60 1.58 -19.33 19.30
C GLU A 60 2.35 -18.07 18.87
N LEU A 61 2.07 -17.62 17.65
CA LEU A 61 2.69 -16.45 17.03
C LEU A 61 1.63 -15.36 16.88
N PRO A 62 1.64 -14.30 17.69
CA PRO A 62 0.64 -13.23 17.62
C PRO A 62 0.73 -12.54 16.25
N MET A 63 -0.41 -12.34 15.60
CA MET A 63 -0.54 -11.66 14.31
C MET A 63 -1.40 -10.41 14.47
N GLU A 64 -0.88 -9.45 15.20
CA GLU A 64 -1.55 -8.16 15.37
C GLU A 64 -1.36 -7.24 14.18
N VAL A 65 -2.27 -6.27 14.05
CA VAL A 65 -2.11 -5.18 13.10
C VAL A 65 -1.09 -4.19 13.65
N ARG A 66 -0.06 -3.92 12.88
CA ARG A 66 1.02 -3.01 13.25
C ARG A 66 1.13 -1.88 12.24
N ARG A 67 1.48 -0.73 12.75
CA ARG A 67 1.82 0.43 11.93
C ARG A 67 3.33 0.57 11.86
N ILE A 68 3.81 0.87 10.68
CA ILE A 68 5.22 1.07 10.39
C ILE A 68 5.41 2.52 9.96
N LYS A 69 6.44 3.16 10.51
CA LYS A 69 6.92 4.46 10.04
C LYS A 69 8.32 4.34 9.50
N ALA A 70 8.60 5.11 8.46
CA ALA A 70 9.94 5.27 7.95
C ALA A 70 10.75 6.23 8.82
N ASN A 71 12.08 6.08 8.77
CA ASN A 71 13.01 7.07 9.31
C ASN A 71 12.82 8.41 8.56
N ASP A 72 12.96 9.53 9.27
CA ASP A 72 12.78 10.87 8.70
C ASP A 72 13.71 11.21 7.54
N GLN A 73 14.78 10.43 7.35
CA GLN A 73 15.69 10.55 6.20
C GLN A 73 15.09 9.96 4.90
N VAL A 74 14.04 9.14 5.00
CA VAL A 74 13.27 8.65 3.86
C VAL A 74 12.22 9.70 3.53
N GLU A 75 12.57 10.67 2.70
CA GLU A 75 11.77 11.88 2.46
C GLU A 75 10.38 11.59 1.89
N ASP A 76 10.27 10.61 1.02
CA ASP A 76 9.01 10.25 0.35
C ASP A 76 7.99 9.65 1.31
N ASP A 77 8.44 8.91 2.32
CA ASP A 77 7.58 8.24 3.30
C ASP A 77 7.35 9.09 4.57
N ARG A 78 7.92 10.30 4.63
CA ARG A 78 7.77 11.19 5.78
C ARG A 78 6.31 11.62 5.95
N GLY A 79 5.73 11.42 7.14
CA GLY A 79 4.31 11.69 7.42
C GLY A 79 3.37 10.66 6.81
N MET A 80 3.91 9.48 6.49
CA MET A 80 3.15 8.33 6.01
C MET A 80 3.26 7.17 7.00
N LEU A 81 2.35 6.22 6.88
CA LEU A 81 2.39 4.96 7.61
C LEU A 81 2.08 3.79 6.67
N ALA A 82 2.72 2.66 6.91
CA ALA A 82 2.33 1.38 6.30
C ALA A 82 1.66 0.48 7.33
N MET A 83 0.84 -0.45 6.87
CA MET A 83 0.14 -1.43 7.71
C MET A 83 0.65 -2.83 7.44
N GLU A 84 0.90 -3.56 8.52
CA GLU A 84 1.36 -4.95 8.48
C GLU A 84 0.59 -5.80 9.47
N ARG A 85 0.36 -7.07 9.14
CA ARG A 85 -0.17 -8.09 10.04
C ARG A 85 0.64 -9.38 9.92
N GLY A 86 1.40 -9.72 10.95
CA GLY A 86 2.41 -10.77 10.84
C GLY A 86 3.44 -10.40 9.76
N PRO A 87 3.70 -11.27 8.76
CA PRO A 87 4.61 -10.98 7.65
C PRO A 87 3.92 -10.32 6.45
N ILE A 88 2.64 -9.96 6.56
CA ILE A 88 1.82 -9.50 5.44
C ILE A 88 1.69 -8.00 5.48
N VAL A 89 2.18 -7.34 4.43
CA VAL A 89 1.97 -5.91 4.17
C VAL A 89 0.61 -5.70 3.51
N TYR A 90 -0.05 -4.61 3.85
CA TYR A 90 -1.37 -4.25 3.32
C TYR A 90 -1.31 -2.98 2.48
N CYS A 91 -2.26 -2.85 1.56
CA CYS A 91 -2.45 -1.65 0.75
C CYS A 91 -3.93 -1.24 0.70
N LEU A 92 -4.16 0.05 0.49
CA LEU A 92 -5.47 0.55 0.08
C LEU A 92 -5.58 0.41 -1.45
N GLU A 93 -6.70 -0.12 -1.94
CA GLU A 93 -7.07 -0.05 -3.36
C GLU A 93 -8.32 0.82 -3.51
N GLY A 94 -8.37 1.62 -4.57
CA GLY A 94 -9.52 2.49 -4.86
C GLY A 94 -10.84 1.71 -4.93
N ILE A 95 -10.83 0.52 -5.51
CA ILE A 95 -12.02 -0.35 -5.63
C ILE A 95 -12.66 -0.70 -4.28
N ASP A 96 -11.90 -0.65 -3.18
CA ASP A 96 -12.38 -0.93 -1.83
C ASP A 96 -12.81 0.34 -1.07
N GLN A 97 -12.60 1.52 -1.63
CA GLN A 97 -12.94 2.79 -0.99
C GLN A 97 -14.28 3.32 -1.51
N PRO A 98 -15.07 4.02 -0.69
CA PRO A 98 -16.39 4.52 -1.09
C PRO A 98 -16.39 5.42 -2.32
N ASP A 99 -15.35 6.22 -2.51
CA ASP A 99 -15.18 7.18 -3.60
C ASP A 99 -14.17 6.71 -4.66
N SER A 100 -13.65 5.50 -4.54
CA SER A 100 -12.60 4.92 -5.39
C SER A 100 -11.27 5.70 -5.36
N VAL A 101 -11.05 6.57 -4.38
CA VAL A 101 -9.83 7.36 -4.20
C VAL A 101 -9.09 6.91 -2.95
N VAL A 102 -7.76 6.87 -3.01
CA VAL A 102 -6.92 6.53 -1.85
C VAL A 102 -6.12 7.73 -1.33
N PHE A 103 -5.61 8.58 -2.22
CA PHE A 103 -4.65 9.63 -1.88
C PHE A 103 -5.21 10.80 -1.07
N ASN A 104 -6.53 10.98 -1.03
CA ASN A 104 -7.20 12.03 -0.26
C ASN A 104 -7.47 11.62 1.20
N LYS A 105 -7.03 10.45 1.61
CA LYS A 105 -7.30 9.88 2.92
C LYS A 105 -6.06 9.89 3.80
N PHE A 106 -6.27 10.01 5.11
CA PHE A 106 -5.23 9.76 6.10
C PHE A 106 -5.78 8.94 7.27
N ILE A 107 -4.91 8.14 7.88
CA ILE A 107 -5.25 7.30 9.03
C ILE A 107 -4.55 7.88 10.27
N PRO A 108 -5.28 8.53 11.18
CA PRO A 108 -4.71 9.07 12.40
C PRO A 108 -4.01 8.00 13.25
N ALA A 109 -3.03 8.40 14.04
CA ALA A 109 -2.24 7.49 14.87
C ALA A 109 -3.09 6.69 15.87
N ASP A 110 -4.18 7.28 16.36
CA ASP A 110 -5.13 6.70 17.33
C ASP A 110 -6.30 5.95 16.67
N ALA A 111 -6.41 5.94 15.34
CA ALA A 111 -7.48 5.23 14.66
C ALA A 111 -7.40 3.74 14.96
N LYS A 112 -8.53 3.13 15.32
CA LYS A 112 -8.63 1.69 15.49
C LYS A 112 -8.61 1.00 14.12
N ILE A 113 -7.82 -0.06 14.00
CA ILE A 113 -7.75 -0.91 12.80
C ILE A 113 -8.10 -2.33 13.22
N ASP A 114 -9.17 -2.85 12.67
CA ASP A 114 -9.63 -4.22 12.92
C ASP A 114 -9.20 -5.15 11.77
N ALA A 115 -8.87 -6.40 12.10
CA ALA A 115 -8.57 -7.44 11.12
C ALA A 115 -9.71 -8.46 11.08
N THR A 116 -10.31 -8.69 9.92
CA THR A 116 -11.44 -9.61 9.74
C THR A 116 -11.22 -10.49 8.52
N PHE A 117 -11.57 -11.76 8.60
CA PHE A 117 -11.51 -12.66 7.45
C PHE A 117 -12.73 -12.47 6.56
N ASP A 118 -12.50 -12.14 5.30
CA ASP A 118 -13.54 -12.05 4.27
C ASP A 118 -13.42 -13.26 3.33
N ALA A 119 -14.32 -14.23 3.50
CA ALA A 119 -14.34 -15.48 2.72
C ALA A 119 -14.70 -15.25 1.24
N ASN A 120 -15.40 -14.15 0.93
CA ASN A 120 -15.90 -13.86 -0.41
C ASN A 120 -14.95 -12.99 -1.24
N LEU A 121 -14.04 -12.29 -0.58
CA LEU A 121 -13.05 -11.45 -1.24
C LEU A 121 -11.83 -12.27 -1.65
N LEU A 122 -11.46 -12.24 -2.95
CA LEU A 122 -10.22 -12.85 -3.48
C LEU A 122 -10.00 -14.32 -3.05
N LYS A 123 -11.07 -15.10 -2.95
CA LYS A 123 -11.09 -16.51 -2.48
C LYS A 123 -10.78 -16.68 -0.98
N GLY A 124 -10.93 -15.65 -0.20
CA GLY A 124 -10.72 -15.63 1.25
C GLY A 124 -9.40 -14.95 1.64
N VAL A 125 -9.50 -13.76 2.20
CA VAL A 125 -8.35 -12.99 2.70
C VAL A 125 -8.68 -12.33 4.04
N MET A 126 -7.66 -12.08 4.85
CA MET A 126 -7.80 -11.15 5.97
C MET A 126 -7.78 -9.73 5.42
N VAL A 127 -8.79 -8.95 5.73
CA VAL A 127 -8.85 -7.52 5.43
C VAL A 127 -8.59 -6.70 6.69
N LEU A 128 -7.98 -5.53 6.52
CA LEU A 128 -7.93 -4.52 7.57
C LEU A 128 -8.98 -3.46 7.28
N SER A 129 -9.65 -2.98 8.31
CA SER A 129 -10.68 -1.96 8.18
C SER A 129 -10.72 -1.05 9.39
N GLY A 130 -11.26 0.14 9.21
CA GLY A 130 -11.40 1.15 10.25
C GLY A 130 -11.99 2.43 9.71
N THR A 131 -11.80 3.52 10.46
CA THR A 131 -12.18 4.86 10.06
C THR A 131 -10.94 5.65 9.69
N ALA A 132 -10.90 6.16 8.47
CA ALA A 132 -9.95 7.14 7.99
C ALA A 132 -10.58 8.54 7.99
N LYS A 133 -9.76 9.55 7.82
CA LYS A 133 -10.18 10.92 7.56
C LYS A 133 -9.97 11.22 6.07
N GLU A 134 -10.97 11.74 5.40
CA GLU A 134 -10.90 12.18 4.02
C GLU A 134 -10.83 13.69 3.94
N VAL A 135 -9.91 14.19 3.14
CA VAL A 135 -9.77 15.63 2.87
C VAL A 135 -10.55 15.97 1.61
N GLU A 136 -11.55 16.80 1.77
CA GLU A 136 -12.38 17.31 0.69
C GLU A 136 -11.65 18.44 -0.08
N LYS A 137 -12.17 18.80 -1.25
CA LYS A 137 -11.60 19.85 -2.11
C LYS A 137 -11.56 21.22 -1.44
N ASP A 138 -12.54 21.54 -0.61
CA ASP A 138 -12.60 22.78 0.17
C ASP A 138 -11.69 22.76 1.41
N GLY A 139 -10.97 21.64 1.62
CA GLY A 139 -10.10 21.43 2.76
C GLY A 139 -10.80 20.99 4.04
N SER A 140 -12.12 20.77 4.00
CA SER A 140 -12.86 20.16 5.10
C SER A 140 -12.44 18.68 5.26
N ILE A 141 -12.73 18.12 6.43
CA ILE A 141 -12.37 16.74 6.77
C ILE A 141 -13.63 16.01 7.21
N LYS A 142 -13.84 14.82 6.68
CA LYS A 142 -14.91 13.92 7.11
C LYS A 142 -14.38 12.54 7.47
N ASP A 143 -15.12 11.83 8.30
CA ASP A 143 -14.85 10.43 8.62
C ASP A 143 -15.40 9.53 7.52
N VAL A 144 -14.55 8.60 7.06
CA VAL A 144 -14.92 7.61 6.05
C VAL A 144 -14.41 6.23 6.44
N PRO A 145 -15.15 5.16 6.13
CA PRO A 145 -14.60 3.82 6.31
C PRO A 145 -13.48 3.59 5.29
N PHE A 146 -12.47 2.84 5.71
CA PHE A 146 -11.46 2.32 4.79
C PHE A 146 -11.39 0.79 4.87
N LYS A 147 -10.97 0.18 3.78
CA LYS A 147 -10.60 -1.23 3.70
C LYS A 147 -9.23 -1.35 3.05
N ALA A 148 -8.36 -2.18 3.66
CA ALA A 148 -7.07 -2.54 3.11
C ALA A 148 -6.98 -4.05 2.90
N VAL A 149 -6.33 -4.46 1.82
CA VAL A 149 -6.13 -5.86 1.43
C VAL A 149 -4.65 -6.22 1.47
N PRO A 150 -4.29 -7.52 1.57
CA PRO A 150 -2.90 -7.93 1.44
C PRO A 150 -2.29 -7.42 0.12
N TYR A 151 -1.13 -6.78 0.19
CA TYR A 151 -0.44 -6.25 -1.00
C TYR A 151 -0.22 -7.31 -2.09
N SER A 152 0.00 -8.57 -1.70
CA SER A 152 0.13 -9.70 -2.64
C SER A 152 -1.13 -9.97 -3.47
N THR A 153 -2.26 -9.40 -3.12
CA THR A 153 -3.54 -9.53 -3.82
C THR A 153 -3.91 -8.30 -4.65
N TRP A 154 -3.05 -7.29 -4.66
CA TRP A 154 -3.24 -6.08 -5.43
C TRP A 154 -3.44 -6.34 -6.92
N ASN A 155 -4.23 -5.48 -7.57
CA ASN A 155 -4.52 -5.47 -9.01
C ASN A 155 -5.20 -6.74 -9.57
N ASN A 156 -5.79 -7.57 -8.72
CA ASN A 156 -6.54 -8.74 -9.16
C ASN A 156 -8.00 -8.45 -9.55
N ARG A 157 -8.45 -7.20 -9.35
CA ARG A 157 -9.85 -6.77 -9.55
C ARG A 157 -9.98 -5.59 -10.52
N GLY A 158 -8.96 -5.34 -11.32
CA GLY A 158 -8.91 -4.27 -12.32
C GLY A 158 -7.99 -3.12 -11.94
N VAL A 159 -7.84 -2.19 -12.86
CA VAL A 159 -6.97 -1.01 -12.72
C VAL A 159 -7.60 -0.01 -11.75
N GLY A 160 -6.82 0.58 -10.88
CA GLY A 160 -7.26 1.60 -9.93
C GLY A 160 -6.10 2.22 -9.15
N GLN A 161 -6.43 3.22 -8.35
CA GLN A 161 -5.46 3.79 -7.42
C GLN A 161 -5.08 2.77 -6.35
N MET A 162 -3.84 2.82 -5.91
CA MET A 162 -3.34 1.98 -4.82
C MET A 162 -2.23 2.71 -4.06
N GLU A 163 -2.19 2.51 -2.76
CA GLU A 163 -1.05 2.93 -1.93
C GLU A 163 -0.79 1.95 -0.78
N VAL A 164 0.49 1.77 -0.46
CA VAL A 164 0.98 1.04 0.71
C VAL A 164 1.28 2.02 1.85
N TRP A 165 1.96 3.11 1.53
CA TRP A 165 2.25 4.19 2.45
C TRP A 165 1.10 5.19 2.44
N VAL A 166 0.26 5.12 3.45
CA VAL A 166 -0.93 5.96 3.61
C VAL A 166 -0.56 7.19 4.45
N ALA A 167 -1.11 8.35 4.12
CA ALA A 167 -0.90 9.54 4.94
C ALA A 167 -1.31 9.31 6.41
N ASP A 168 -0.55 9.82 7.36
CA ASP A 168 -0.87 9.79 8.80
C ASP A 168 -1.52 11.09 9.30
N SER A 169 -1.55 12.10 8.44
CA SER A 169 -2.06 13.44 8.75
C SER A 169 -2.60 14.14 7.49
N LYS A 170 -3.39 15.19 7.70
CA LYS A 170 -3.96 16.03 6.64
C LYS A 170 -2.89 16.56 5.67
N ASP A 171 -1.71 16.89 6.19
CA ASP A 171 -0.67 17.58 5.40
C ASP A 171 -0.11 16.71 4.27
N ARG A 172 -0.27 15.40 4.37
CA ARG A 172 0.18 14.43 3.37
C ARG A 172 -0.95 13.87 2.52
N ALA A 173 -2.21 14.00 2.97
CA ALA A 173 -3.37 13.63 2.16
C ALA A 173 -3.58 14.64 1.03
N VAL A 174 -3.83 14.14 -0.17
CA VAL A 174 -3.94 14.96 -1.38
C VAL A 174 -5.40 14.96 -1.85
N PRO A 175 -6.13 16.07 -1.73
CA PRO A 175 -7.50 16.16 -2.21
C PRO A 175 -7.62 15.82 -3.68
N THR A 176 -8.71 15.17 -4.06
CA THR A 176 -8.99 14.85 -5.47
C THR A 176 -9.03 16.13 -6.31
N PRO A 177 -8.27 16.22 -7.42
CA PRO A 177 -8.28 17.38 -8.29
C PRO A 177 -9.65 17.62 -8.90
N GLU A 178 -9.89 18.88 -9.32
CA GLU A 178 -11.10 19.20 -10.10
C GLU A 178 -11.13 18.43 -11.43
N PRO A 179 -12.30 17.88 -11.81
CA PRO A 179 -12.43 17.19 -13.08
C PRO A 179 -12.08 18.10 -14.25
N THR A 180 -11.21 17.61 -15.13
CA THR A 180 -10.90 18.26 -16.41
C THR A 180 -11.78 17.68 -17.52
N ILE A 181 -11.86 18.35 -18.67
CA ILE A 181 -12.55 17.78 -19.84
C ILE A 181 -11.90 16.42 -20.21
N ALA A 182 -10.59 16.36 -20.24
CA ALA A 182 -9.85 15.14 -20.54
C ALA A 182 -10.19 13.97 -19.61
N SER A 183 -10.37 14.22 -18.29
CA SER A 183 -10.73 13.18 -17.33
C SER A 183 -12.13 12.61 -17.47
N LYS A 184 -12.99 13.29 -18.24
CA LYS A 184 -14.35 12.85 -18.56
C LYS A 184 -14.43 12.00 -19.83
N ALA A 185 -13.33 11.82 -20.54
CA ALA A 185 -13.29 10.99 -21.72
C ALA A 185 -13.57 9.52 -21.36
N LYS A 186 -14.42 8.88 -22.15
CA LYS A 186 -14.72 7.44 -22.04
C LYS A 186 -13.49 6.60 -22.40
N THR A 187 -12.85 6.97 -23.49
CA THR A 187 -11.59 6.38 -23.92
C THR A 187 -10.66 7.48 -24.43
N PHE A 188 -9.37 7.19 -24.43
CA PHE A 188 -8.40 8.01 -25.15
C PHE A 188 -7.45 7.09 -25.90
N ASN A 189 -6.97 7.57 -27.04
CA ASN A 189 -6.06 6.84 -27.91
C ASN A 189 -4.87 7.71 -28.28
N ILE A 190 -3.70 7.12 -28.22
CA ILE A 190 -2.45 7.73 -28.60
C ILE A 190 -1.92 6.97 -29.81
N GLN A 191 -1.79 7.68 -30.92
CA GLN A 191 -1.17 7.16 -32.13
C GLN A 191 0.15 7.90 -32.36
N ALA A 192 1.22 7.26 -31.96
CA ALA A 192 2.56 7.78 -32.09
C ALA A 192 3.52 6.65 -32.52
N PRO A 193 4.12 6.70 -33.71
CA PRO A 193 5.17 5.78 -34.05
C PRO A 193 6.42 6.10 -33.22
N ILE A 194 6.88 5.17 -32.43
CA ILE A 194 8.08 5.30 -31.60
C ILE A 194 9.31 5.40 -32.50
N GLN A 195 10.21 6.35 -32.25
CA GLN A 195 11.49 6.42 -32.93
C GLN A 195 12.32 5.16 -32.65
N LYS A 196 13.01 4.65 -33.70
CA LYS A 196 13.89 3.48 -33.56
C LYS A 196 15.02 3.66 -32.54
N ASP A 197 15.45 4.91 -32.35
CA ASP A 197 16.56 5.29 -31.47
C ASP A 197 16.06 5.94 -30.16
N ALA A 198 14.75 5.83 -29.85
CA ALA A 198 14.22 6.31 -28.58
C ALA A 198 14.87 5.52 -27.43
N PRO A 199 15.24 6.19 -26.32
CA PRO A 199 15.77 5.49 -25.17
C PRO A 199 14.77 4.42 -24.73
N GLU A 200 15.25 3.32 -24.18
CA GLU A 200 14.41 2.20 -23.68
C GLU A 200 13.36 2.68 -22.68
N SER A 201 13.67 3.77 -21.95
CA SER A 201 12.75 4.48 -21.05
C SER A 201 11.63 5.27 -21.77
N ALA A 202 11.73 5.46 -23.09
CA ALA A 202 10.69 6.11 -23.91
C ALA A 202 9.71 5.09 -24.52
N SER A 203 9.87 3.82 -24.22
CA SER A 203 8.91 2.80 -24.57
C SER A 203 7.59 3.02 -23.84
N ILE A 204 6.53 2.51 -24.41
CA ILE A 204 5.08 2.45 -24.03
C ILE A 204 4.76 2.32 -22.51
N GLU A 205 5.76 2.33 -21.64
CA GLU A 205 5.60 2.08 -20.21
C GLU A 205 5.23 3.32 -19.38
N THR A 206 5.32 4.52 -19.93
CA THR A 206 4.73 5.68 -19.28
C THR A 206 3.20 5.55 -19.37
N PRO A 207 2.50 5.56 -18.23
CA PRO A 207 1.09 5.24 -18.25
C PRO A 207 0.32 6.31 -19.03
N ALA A 208 -0.29 5.91 -20.14
CA ALA A 208 -1.06 6.81 -20.98
C ALA A 208 -2.18 7.56 -20.25
N TRP A 209 -2.68 6.98 -19.15
CA TRP A 209 -3.65 7.63 -18.28
C TRP A 209 -3.11 8.88 -17.55
N GLY A 210 -1.80 9.12 -17.52
CA GLY A 210 -1.24 10.37 -17.00
C GLY A 210 -1.64 11.62 -17.80
N VAL A 211 -2.25 11.47 -18.98
CA VAL A 211 -2.79 12.62 -19.75
C VAL A 211 -4.22 13.00 -19.35
N ASN A 212 -4.92 12.17 -18.58
CA ASN A 212 -6.30 12.43 -18.13
C ASN A 212 -6.51 12.18 -16.64
N ASP A 213 -5.46 12.09 -15.86
CA ASP A 213 -5.48 11.83 -14.41
C ASP A 213 -5.87 13.05 -13.57
N GLN A 214 -6.10 14.21 -14.20
CA GLN A 214 -6.47 15.49 -13.58
C GLN A 214 -5.33 16.20 -12.83
N TRP A 215 -4.19 15.56 -12.64
CA TRP A 215 -3.07 16.16 -11.94
C TRP A 215 -2.38 17.20 -12.81
N LYS A 216 -2.06 18.36 -12.21
CA LYS A 216 -1.32 19.43 -12.85
C LYS A 216 0.07 19.53 -12.24
N PRO A 217 1.14 19.36 -13.00
CA PRO A 217 2.48 19.55 -12.48
C PRO A 217 2.71 21.02 -12.09
N LYS A 218 3.43 21.26 -11.01
CA LYS A 218 3.79 22.62 -10.57
C LYS A 218 4.84 23.25 -11.47
N ARG A 219 5.64 22.44 -12.14
CA ARG A 219 6.72 22.82 -13.06
C ARG A 219 7.04 21.63 -13.98
N SER A 220 7.76 21.88 -15.09
CA SER A 220 8.10 20.85 -16.07
C SER A 220 8.98 19.70 -15.54
N SER A 221 9.68 19.92 -14.43
CA SER A 221 10.50 18.91 -13.75
C SER A 221 9.80 18.25 -12.56
N ASP A 222 8.50 18.45 -12.38
CA ASP A 222 7.73 17.85 -11.30
C ASP A 222 7.39 16.39 -11.65
N ILE A 223 8.05 15.47 -10.95
CA ILE A 223 7.85 14.02 -11.08
C ILE A 223 7.08 13.44 -9.88
N SER A 224 6.51 14.30 -9.02
CA SER A 224 5.77 13.89 -7.83
C SER A 224 4.46 13.18 -8.13
N LYS A 225 4.00 13.24 -9.36
CA LYS A 225 2.80 12.59 -9.90
C LYS A 225 3.15 11.80 -11.14
N PRO A 226 2.38 10.77 -11.48
CA PRO A 226 2.51 10.10 -12.77
C PRO A 226 2.44 11.10 -13.91
N TYR A 227 3.28 10.93 -14.88
CA TYR A 227 3.29 11.78 -16.06
C TYR A 227 3.41 10.90 -17.31
N PHE A 228 2.95 11.45 -18.44
CA PHE A 228 3.05 10.81 -19.74
C PHE A 228 3.95 11.62 -20.66
N TYR A 229 4.82 10.96 -21.38
CA TYR A 229 5.60 11.54 -22.47
C TYR A 229 5.78 10.53 -23.60
N TRP A 230 5.95 11.02 -24.80
CA TRP A 230 6.41 10.20 -25.92
C TRP A 230 7.44 10.93 -26.76
N TRP A 231 8.26 10.16 -27.45
CA TRP A 231 9.27 10.67 -28.34
C TRP A 231 8.71 10.73 -29.76
N LEU A 232 8.51 11.94 -30.26
CA LEU A 232 7.93 12.18 -31.57
C LEU A 232 8.90 11.78 -32.67
N LYS A 233 8.39 11.09 -33.72
CA LYS A 233 9.18 10.81 -34.93
C LYS A 233 9.16 12.03 -35.85
N THR A 234 10.31 12.56 -36.16
CA THR A 234 10.41 13.72 -37.07
C THR A 234 9.70 13.46 -38.40
N GLY A 235 8.78 14.36 -38.76
CA GLY A 235 8.02 14.28 -40.01
C GLY A 235 6.81 13.34 -39.98
N SER A 236 6.44 12.75 -38.80
CA SER A 236 5.20 12.01 -38.64
C SER A 236 4.10 12.88 -38.04
N LEU A 237 2.87 12.57 -38.41
CA LEU A 237 1.68 13.06 -37.70
C LEU A 237 1.40 12.18 -36.53
N GLU A 238 1.28 12.76 -35.35
CA GLU A 238 0.97 12.05 -34.13
C GLU A 238 -0.27 12.66 -33.49
N THR A 239 -1.13 11.82 -32.94
CA THR A 239 -2.43 12.25 -32.44
C THR A 239 -2.69 11.71 -31.04
N LEU A 240 -3.27 12.58 -30.22
CA LEU A 240 -3.92 12.22 -28.96
C LEU A 240 -5.42 12.52 -29.13
N ALA A 241 -6.23 11.49 -29.08
CA ALA A 241 -7.66 11.58 -29.25
C ALA A 241 -8.42 11.19 -27.98
N TYR A 242 -9.44 11.97 -27.63
CA TYR A 242 -10.37 11.68 -26.55
C TYR A 242 -11.77 11.43 -27.14
N GLU A 243 -12.42 10.37 -26.68
CA GLU A 243 -13.80 10.05 -27.05
C GLU A 243 -14.72 10.34 -25.87
N PHE A 244 -15.82 11.05 -26.13
CA PHE A 244 -16.79 11.43 -25.13
C PHE A 244 -18.18 10.87 -25.49
N ASP A 245 -18.98 10.53 -24.50
CA ASP A 245 -20.35 10.05 -24.70
C ASP A 245 -21.30 11.19 -25.18
N GLN A 246 -20.90 12.44 -24.98
CA GLN A 246 -21.67 13.63 -25.39
C GLN A 246 -20.72 14.80 -25.69
N PRO A 247 -21.16 15.78 -26.51
CA PRO A 247 -20.38 16.99 -26.77
C PRO A 247 -20.16 17.79 -25.47
N TYR A 248 -19.00 18.42 -25.36
CA TYR A 248 -18.63 19.34 -24.29
C TYR A 248 -18.36 20.73 -24.86
#